data_d64b6277ddf73f5239f23637063aca8b
#
_entry.id   d64b6277ddf73f5239f23637063aca8b
#
_cell.length_a   1.000
_cell.length_b   1.000
_cell.length_c   1.000
_cell.angle_alpha   90.00
_cell.angle_beta   90.00
_cell.angle_gamma   90.00
#
_symmetry.space_group_name_H-M   'P 1'
#
loop_
_entity.id
_entity.type
_entity.pdbx_description
1 polymer ?
#
loop_
_entity_poly.entity_id
_entity_poly.type
_entity_poly.pdbx_seq_one_letter_code
_entity_poly.pdbx_strand_id
1 'polypeptide(L)' 'MKVKASVKPMCEKCKVIKRKGKVMVICDNPKHKQKQG' A
#
# COMPACT_ATOMS: atom_id res chain seq x y z
N MET A 1 -5.35 -7.72 -0.83
CA MET A 1 -4.26 -7.05 -0.13
C MET A 1 -2.97 -7.82 -0.31
N LYS A 2 -1.91 -7.12 -0.62
CA LYS A 2 -0.61 -7.75 -0.84
C LYS A 2 0.34 -7.38 0.29
N VAL A 3 1.11 -8.35 0.73
CA VAL A 3 2.13 -8.14 1.76
C VAL A 3 3.49 -8.25 1.10
N LYS A 4 4.24 -7.16 1.12
CA LYS A 4 5.55 -7.10 0.47
C LYS A 4 6.55 -6.37 1.37
N ALA A 5 7.82 -6.70 1.19
CA ALA A 5 8.87 -5.99 1.91
C ALA A 5 8.98 -4.54 1.42
N SER A 6 8.61 -4.29 0.18
CA SER A 6 8.64 -2.96 -0.40
C SER A 6 7.31 -2.72 -1.13
N VAL A 7 6.60 -1.69 -0.74
CA VAL A 7 5.31 -1.36 -1.33
C VAL A 7 5.42 -0.05 -2.13
N LYS A 8 4.68 0.02 -3.23
CA LYS A 8 4.68 1.19 -4.09
C LYS A 8 3.28 1.44 -4.61
N PRO A 9 2.92 2.71 -4.85
CA PRO A 9 1.64 3.01 -5.48
C PRO A 9 1.63 2.45 -6.90
N MET A 10 0.53 1.79 -7.25
CA MET A 10 0.40 1.16 -8.56
C MET A 10 -0.40 2.00 -9.53
N CYS A 11 -1.07 3.03 -9.06
CA CYS A 11 -1.85 3.93 -9.89
C CYS A 11 -1.88 5.32 -9.27
N GLU A 12 -2.43 6.27 -10.00
CA GLU A 12 -2.47 7.65 -9.54
C GLU A 12 -3.32 7.84 -8.28
N LYS A 13 -4.27 6.95 -8.07
CA LYS A 13 -5.16 7.04 -6.92
C LYS A 13 -4.63 6.31 -5.70
N CYS A 14 -3.54 5.59 -5.84
CA CYS A 14 -2.91 4.92 -4.71
C CYS A 14 -2.23 5.95 -3.82
N LYS A 15 -2.37 5.75 -2.52
CA LYS A 15 -1.72 6.61 -1.54
C LYS A 15 -0.87 5.77 -0.61
N VAL A 16 0.33 6.26 -0.36
CA VAL A 16 1.24 5.60 0.58
C VAL A 16 1.04 6.24 1.94
N ILE A 17 0.72 5.42 2.92
CA ILE A 17 0.55 5.88 4.30
C ILE A 17 1.47 5.10 5.21
N LYS A 18 1.75 5.69 6.36
CA LYS A 18 2.59 5.04 7.36
C LYS A 18 1.78 4.88 8.63
N ARG A 19 1.65 3.66 9.12
CA ARG A 19 0.86 3.39 10.30
C ARG A 19 1.64 2.49 11.24
N LYS A 20 1.84 2.95 12.46
CA LYS A 20 2.56 2.21 13.50
C LYS A 20 3.93 1.71 13.02
N GLY A 21 4.62 2.55 12.27
CA GLY A 21 5.92 2.19 11.74
C GLY A 21 5.92 1.30 10.52
N LYS A 22 4.74 1.02 9.98
CA LYS A 22 4.60 0.19 8.79
C LYS A 22 4.07 1.02 7.64
N VAL A 23 4.67 0.84 6.48
CA VAL A 23 4.24 1.53 5.28
C VAL A 23 3.14 0.72 4.61
N MET A 24 2.07 1.39 4.24
CA MET A 24 0.94 0.76 3.58
C MET A 24 0.52 1.59 2.37
N VAL A 25 -0.01 0.92 1.39
CA VAL A 25 -0.57 1.59 0.22
C VAL A 25 -2.06 1.32 0.19
N ILE A 26 -2.84 2.37 0.10
CA ILE A 26 -4.30 2.26 -0.02
C ILE A 26 -4.73 2.85 -1.35
N CYS A 27 -5.78 2.28 -1.91
CA CYS A 27 -6.28 2.71 -3.20
C CYS A 27 -7.77 2.38 -3.28
N ASP A 28 -8.47 3.04 -4.20
CA ASP A 28 -9.87 2.73 -4.45
C ASP A 28 -10.03 1.31 -4.95
N ASN A 29 -8.99 0.82 -5.62
CA ASN A 29 -8.98 -0.55 -6.11
C ASN A 29 -8.36 -1.46 -5.06
N PRO A 30 -9.13 -2.40 -4.49
CA PRO A 30 -8.60 -3.29 -3.44
C PRO A 30 -7.44 -4.14 -3.91
N LYS A 31 -7.31 -4.35 -5.21
CA LYS A 31 -6.19 -5.13 -5.76
C LYS A 31 -4.85 -4.40 -5.62
N HIS A 32 -4.90 -3.07 -5.46
CA HIS A 32 -3.70 -2.28 -5.31
C HIS A 32 -3.31 -2.06 -3.86
N LYS A 33 -4.13 -2.53 -2.95
CA LYS A 33 -3.89 -2.37 -1.54
C LYS A 33 -2.70 -3.23 -1.12
N GLN A 34 -1.75 -2.61 -0.43
CA GLN A 34 -0.51 -3.28 -0.07
C GLN A 34 -0.16 -2.97 1.38
N LYS A 35 0.62 -3.84 1.96
CA LYS A 35 1.11 -3.68 3.32
C LYS A 35 2.55 -4.15 3.36
N GLN A 36 3.40 -3.35 3.97
CA GLN A 36 4.79 -3.74 4.17
C GLN A 36 4.84 -4.72 5.33
N GLY A 37 5.28 -5.90 5.04
CA GLY A 37 5.28 -6.96 6.05
C GLY A 37 6.61 -7.45 6.47
#